data_13989a611d3c503933ff02895397aceb
#
_entry.id   13989a611d3c503933ff02895397aceb
#
_cell.length_a   1.000
_cell.length_b   1.000
_cell.length_c   1.000
_cell.angle_alpha   90.00
_cell.angle_beta   90.00
_cell.angle_gamma   90.00
#
_symmetry.space_group_name_H-M   'P 1'
#
loop_
_entity.id
_entity.type
_entity.pdbx_description
1 polymer ?
#
loop_
_entity_poly.entity_id
_entity_poly.type
_entity_poly.pdbx_seq_one_letter_code
_entity_poly.pdbx_strand_id
1 'polypeptide(L)'
;MTPLDRSLLFGAGLPLVLAIVFVADRKGAFRRDAFPSPWRKRAALLLLVLVLIATALLPAAAGGRGPDVSTLRFSQVFAVQALLAGFLLGWWLLSGRPRLRSFLGLDSDRPLAEAGAGVALGLIGWTLTIVVGVAAALIFHAFEYDPHRTVPPLVGWLASRPAAQRGLLVLLAMTLEEFHFRSFLQRRLGAVPASILFLLAHAGYGEPFFFVGLLAITTVLAVAFKRTGNAVASIFAHGTFDAVQLFIFLPAALKLIAGS
;
A
#
# COMPACT_ATOMS: atom_id res chain seq x y z
N MET A 1 11.08 -1.13 -20.04
CA MET A 1 10.97 0.34 -20.11
C MET A 1 11.92 0.85 -21.18
N THR A 2 11.42 1.58 -22.14
CA THR A 2 12.24 2.27 -23.13
C THR A 2 12.99 3.44 -22.47
N PRO A 3 14.06 3.95 -23.08
CA PRO A 3 14.70 5.19 -22.59
C PRO A 3 13.72 6.36 -22.47
N LEU A 4 12.71 6.44 -23.35
CA LEU A 4 11.65 7.44 -23.32
C LEU A 4 10.78 7.31 -22.05
N ASP A 5 10.40 6.08 -21.68
CA ASP A 5 9.58 5.84 -20.47
C ASP A 5 10.33 6.29 -19.21
N ARG A 6 11.66 6.04 -19.13
CA ARG A 6 12.51 6.49 -18.02
C ARG A 6 12.60 8.01 -18.00
N SER A 7 12.80 8.65 -19.14
CA SER A 7 12.89 10.11 -19.25
C SER A 7 11.58 10.78 -18.84
N LEU A 8 10.43 10.26 -19.25
CA LEU A 8 9.12 10.78 -18.87
C LEU A 8 8.87 10.60 -17.36
N LEU A 9 9.20 9.45 -16.79
CA LEU A 9 9.00 9.18 -15.37
C LEU A 9 9.92 10.02 -14.49
N PHE A 10 11.20 10.10 -14.80
CA PHE A 10 12.13 10.93 -14.03
C PHE A 10 12.00 12.41 -14.39
N GLY A 11 11.73 12.76 -15.66
CA GLY A 11 11.51 14.13 -16.10
C GLY A 11 10.19 14.73 -15.62
N ALA A 12 9.11 13.98 -15.59
CA ALA A 12 7.80 14.42 -15.12
C ALA A 12 7.46 13.95 -13.70
N GLY A 13 7.79 12.71 -13.34
CA GLY A 13 7.44 12.12 -12.07
C GLY A 13 8.14 12.74 -10.87
N LEU A 14 9.45 13.03 -10.97
CA LEU A 14 10.17 13.68 -9.90
C LEU A 14 9.67 15.11 -9.64
N PRO A 15 9.52 15.98 -10.65
CA PRO A 15 8.89 17.30 -10.46
C PRO A 15 7.49 17.20 -9.87
N LEU A 16 6.69 16.20 -10.26
CA LEU A 16 5.35 15.99 -9.71
C LEU A 16 5.39 15.64 -8.21
N VAL A 17 6.27 14.74 -7.78
CA VAL A 17 6.43 14.41 -6.35
C VAL A 17 6.86 15.64 -5.56
N LEU A 18 7.83 16.41 -6.07
CA LEU A 18 8.27 17.64 -5.44
C LEU A 18 7.14 18.67 -5.37
N ALA A 19 6.35 18.83 -6.43
CA ALA A 19 5.20 19.73 -6.46
C ALA A 19 4.12 19.30 -5.46
N ILE A 20 3.81 18.01 -5.36
CA ILE A 20 2.85 17.48 -4.39
C ILE A 20 3.28 17.83 -2.96
N VAL A 21 4.53 17.54 -2.61
CA VAL A 21 5.05 17.82 -1.26
C VAL A 21 5.07 19.32 -0.97
N PHE A 22 5.53 20.14 -1.94
CA PHE A 22 5.56 21.59 -1.83
C PHE A 22 4.15 22.18 -1.64
N VAL A 23 3.19 21.80 -2.48
CA VAL A 23 1.80 22.27 -2.39
C VAL A 23 1.15 21.80 -1.08
N ALA A 24 1.39 20.57 -0.65
CA ALA A 24 0.90 20.05 0.63
C ALA A 24 1.46 20.89 1.80
N ASP A 25 2.75 21.19 1.80
CA ASP A 25 3.36 22.03 2.83
C ASP A 25 2.76 23.45 2.84
N ARG A 26 2.62 24.07 1.67
CA ARG A 26 1.99 25.40 1.52
C ARG A 26 0.55 25.43 1.99
N LYS A 27 -0.21 24.37 1.76
CA LYS A 27 -1.60 24.20 2.26
C LYS A 27 -1.66 23.84 3.74
N GLY A 28 -0.53 23.67 4.40
CA GLY A 28 -0.44 23.41 5.83
C GLY A 28 -0.72 21.95 6.22
N ALA A 29 -0.55 20.99 5.31
CA ALA A 29 -0.73 19.57 5.59
C ALA A 29 0.14 19.07 6.78
N PHE A 30 1.30 19.72 6.99
CA PHE A 30 2.27 19.37 8.04
C PHE A 30 2.25 20.35 9.25
N ARG A 31 1.21 21.19 9.38
CA ARG A 31 1.11 22.15 10.50
C ARG A 31 0.97 21.48 11.87
N ARG A 32 0.43 20.26 11.90
CA ARG A 32 0.27 19.49 13.15
C ARG A 32 1.58 18.87 13.64
N ASP A 33 2.60 18.81 12.76
CA ASP A 33 3.92 18.28 13.11
C ASP A 33 4.73 19.41 13.73
N ALA A 34 5.00 19.30 15.03
CA ALA A 34 5.70 20.32 15.82
C ALA A 34 7.23 20.22 15.61
N PHE A 35 7.71 20.59 14.43
CA PHE A 35 9.14 20.59 14.15
C PHE A 35 9.89 21.60 15.04
N PRO A 36 10.88 21.15 15.85
CA PRO A 36 11.61 22.04 16.75
C PRO A 36 12.48 23.08 16.03
N SER A 37 12.76 22.89 14.74
CA SER A 37 13.55 23.82 13.94
C SER A 37 13.26 23.71 12.45
N PRO A 38 13.51 24.79 11.66
CA PRO A 38 13.28 24.78 10.21
C PRO A 38 14.09 23.71 9.46
N TRP A 39 15.31 23.41 9.89
CA TRP A 39 16.14 22.39 9.24
C TRP A 39 15.55 20.98 9.41
N ARG A 40 14.98 20.67 10.60
CA ARG A 40 14.31 19.39 10.84
C ARG A 40 13.09 19.21 9.94
N LYS A 41 12.32 20.29 9.75
CA LYS A 41 11.20 20.26 8.80
C LYS A 41 11.68 20.00 7.38
N ARG A 42 12.74 20.67 6.92
CA ARG A 42 13.31 20.44 5.57
C ARG A 42 13.81 19.01 5.40
N ALA A 43 14.51 18.48 6.41
CA ALA A 43 14.99 17.09 6.40
C ALA A 43 13.82 16.09 6.34
N ALA A 44 12.75 16.33 7.11
CA ALA A 44 11.54 15.49 7.08
C ALA A 44 10.85 15.54 5.70
N LEU A 45 10.71 16.71 5.09
CA LEU A 45 10.13 16.85 3.75
C LEU A 45 11.00 16.16 2.68
N LEU A 46 12.32 16.26 2.78
CA LEU A 46 13.23 15.51 1.90
C LEU A 46 13.06 14.01 2.08
N LEU A 47 12.96 13.52 3.33
CA LEU A 47 12.71 12.11 3.62
C LEU A 47 11.37 11.66 3.03
N LEU A 48 10.31 12.50 3.08
CA LEU A 48 9.04 12.24 2.43
C LEU A 48 9.18 12.12 0.91
N VAL A 49 9.91 13.04 0.26
CA VAL A 49 10.18 12.96 -1.17
C VAL A 49 10.88 11.65 -1.52
N LEU A 50 11.92 11.28 -0.78
CA LEU A 50 12.67 10.05 -1.03
C LEU A 50 11.81 8.80 -0.88
N VAL A 51 10.96 8.71 0.15
CA VAL A 51 10.07 7.56 0.33
C VAL A 51 8.99 7.51 -0.75
N LEU A 52 8.44 8.64 -1.18
CA LEU A 52 7.46 8.67 -2.27
C LEU A 52 8.09 8.27 -3.61
N ILE A 53 9.32 8.67 -3.88
CA ILE A 53 10.06 8.18 -5.04
C ILE A 53 10.21 6.66 -4.96
N ALA A 54 10.68 6.14 -3.84
CA ALA A 54 10.96 4.73 -3.67
C ALA A 54 9.69 3.85 -3.69
N THR A 55 8.59 4.33 -3.11
CA THR A 55 7.36 3.53 -2.95
C THR A 55 6.31 3.76 -4.02
N ALA A 56 6.32 4.87 -4.72
CA ALA A 56 5.33 5.17 -5.75
C ALA A 56 5.96 5.37 -7.13
N LEU A 57 7.00 6.19 -7.24
CA LEU A 57 7.57 6.52 -8.54
C LEU A 57 8.36 5.37 -9.14
N LEU A 58 9.24 4.70 -8.38
CA LEU A 58 10.05 3.59 -8.88
C LEU A 58 9.21 2.35 -9.27
N PRO A 59 8.21 1.88 -8.48
CA PRO A 59 7.33 0.81 -8.91
C PRO A 59 6.54 1.14 -10.18
N ALA A 60 6.00 2.36 -10.27
CA ALA A 60 5.32 2.83 -11.48
C ALA A 60 6.26 2.87 -12.68
N ALA A 61 7.52 3.32 -12.47
CA ALA A 61 8.57 3.37 -13.49
C ALA A 61 9.03 1.98 -13.96
N ALA A 62 8.92 0.97 -13.13
CA ALA A 62 9.23 -0.41 -13.50
C ALA A 62 8.27 -0.97 -14.58
N GLY A 63 7.15 -0.29 -14.83
CA GLY A 63 6.23 -0.62 -15.91
C GLY A 63 5.67 -2.05 -15.81
N GLY A 64 5.37 -2.48 -14.59
CA GLY A 64 4.82 -3.82 -14.37
C GLY A 64 5.85 -4.96 -14.39
N ARG A 65 7.13 -4.66 -14.49
CA ARG A 65 8.19 -5.67 -14.35
C ARG A 65 8.46 -5.87 -12.87
N GLY A 66 7.79 -6.87 -12.28
CA GLY A 66 8.09 -7.33 -10.93
C GLY A 66 9.54 -7.86 -10.80
N PRO A 67 9.99 -8.09 -9.58
CA PRO A 67 11.29 -8.71 -9.35
C PRO A 67 11.35 -10.11 -9.95
N ASP A 68 12.52 -10.53 -10.41
CA ASP A 68 12.76 -11.91 -10.81
C ASP A 68 12.67 -12.81 -9.57
N VAL A 69 11.55 -13.54 -9.48
CA VAL A 69 11.27 -14.43 -8.34
C VAL A 69 12.22 -15.61 -8.23
N SER A 70 12.94 -15.97 -9.31
CA SER A 70 13.91 -17.06 -9.29
C SER A 70 15.14 -16.75 -8.44
N THR A 71 15.49 -15.47 -8.34
CA THR A 71 16.64 -14.97 -7.56
C THR A 71 16.23 -14.32 -6.24
N LEU A 72 14.92 -14.16 -6.01
CA LEU A 72 14.39 -13.43 -4.87
C LEU A 72 14.53 -14.20 -3.55
N ARG A 73 15.21 -13.60 -2.58
CA ARG A 73 15.25 -14.10 -1.20
C ARG A 73 14.06 -13.58 -0.40
N PHE A 74 13.52 -14.41 0.49
CA PHE A 74 12.38 -14.01 1.32
C PHE A 74 12.64 -12.74 2.15
N SER A 75 13.86 -12.56 2.66
CA SER A 75 14.23 -11.34 3.39
C SER A 75 14.13 -10.05 2.56
N GLN A 76 14.27 -10.13 1.24
CA GLN A 76 14.23 -8.96 0.35
C GLN A 76 12.81 -8.40 0.17
N VAL A 77 11.75 -9.22 0.37
CA VAL A 77 10.37 -8.72 0.34
C VAL A 77 10.10 -7.71 1.47
N PHE A 78 10.89 -7.72 2.53
CA PHE A 78 10.74 -6.78 3.64
C PHE A 78 11.49 -5.45 3.43
N ALA A 79 12.16 -5.26 2.30
CA ALA A 79 12.89 -4.02 2.02
C ALA A 79 11.96 -2.78 2.04
N VAL A 80 10.74 -2.92 1.49
CA VAL A 80 9.74 -1.85 1.51
C VAL A 80 9.26 -1.59 2.94
N GLN A 81 8.97 -2.63 3.72
CA GLN A 81 8.54 -2.50 5.11
C GLN A 81 9.63 -1.87 5.98
N ALA A 82 10.90 -2.23 5.76
CA ALA A 82 12.03 -1.59 6.44
C ALA A 82 12.17 -0.11 6.06
N LEU A 83 11.97 0.22 4.78
CA LEU A 83 11.95 1.61 4.30
C LEU A 83 10.82 2.41 4.96
N LEU A 84 9.60 1.87 5.01
CA LEU A 84 8.45 2.52 5.65
C LEU A 84 8.67 2.72 7.15
N ALA A 85 9.20 1.70 7.84
CA ALA A 85 9.54 1.80 9.26
C ALA A 85 10.62 2.87 9.51
N GLY A 86 11.68 2.87 8.71
CA GLY A 86 12.76 3.87 8.76
C GLY A 86 12.24 5.29 8.50
N PHE A 87 11.36 5.45 7.53
CA PHE A 87 10.68 6.72 7.26
C PHE A 87 9.85 7.19 8.45
N LEU A 88 8.98 6.35 8.98
CA LEU A 88 8.12 6.70 10.12
C LEU A 88 8.95 7.05 11.35
N LEU A 89 10.01 6.29 11.64
CA LEU A 89 10.93 6.58 12.73
C LEU A 89 11.66 7.91 12.51
N GLY A 90 12.21 8.13 11.32
CA GLY A 90 12.90 9.37 10.97
C GLY A 90 12.00 10.59 11.10
N TRP A 91 10.77 10.52 10.56
CA TRP A 91 9.80 11.60 10.71
C TRP A 91 9.45 11.86 12.17
N TRP A 92 9.17 10.81 12.95
CA TRP A 92 8.87 10.91 14.37
C TRP A 92 9.98 11.60 15.16
N LEU A 93 11.25 11.23 14.90
CA LEU A 93 12.41 11.86 15.52
C LEU A 93 12.56 13.33 15.14
N LEU A 94 12.33 13.67 13.87
CA LEU A 94 12.45 15.03 13.33
C LEU A 94 11.31 15.94 13.81
N SER A 95 10.09 15.40 13.97
CA SER A 95 8.90 16.13 14.40
C SER A 95 8.76 16.32 15.92
N GLY A 96 9.83 16.12 16.67
CA GLY A 96 9.84 16.41 18.11
C GLY A 96 9.31 15.27 18.99
N ARG A 97 9.22 14.06 18.46
CA ARG A 97 8.82 12.83 19.18
C ARG A 97 7.44 12.95 19.84
N PRO A 98 6.37 13.20 19.08
CA PRO A 98 5.02 13.21 19.62
C PRO A 98 4.69 11.85 20.26
N ARG A 99 3.61 11.75 21.03
CA ARG A 99 3.15 10.47 21.59
C ARG A 99 3.04 9.43 20.47
N LEU A 100 3.76 8.30 20.62
CA LEU A 100 3.88 7.30 19.55
C LEU A 100 2.51 6.72 19.12
N ARG A 101 1.62 6.45 20.09
CA ARG A 101 0.25 5.97 19.79
C ARG A 101 -0.52 6.95 18.90
N SER A 102 -0.48 8.23 19.23
CA SER A 102 -1.13 9.28 18.41
C SER A 102 -0.49 9.41 17.03
N PHE A 103 0.83 9.36 16.96
CA PHE A 103 1.58 9.45 15.72
C PHE A 103 1.22 8.29 14.79
N LEU A 104 1.21 7.06 15.31
CA LEU A 104 0.85 5.84 14.56
C LEU A 104 -0.65 5.64 14.37
N GLY A 105 -1.49 6.52 14.95
CA GLY A 105 -2.93 6.39 14.82
C GLY A 105 -3.54 5.22 15.59
N LEU A 106 -2.96 4.91 16.73
CA LEU A 106 -3.42 3.81 17.59
C LEU A 106 -4.27 4.30 18.79
N ASP A 107 -4.61 5.59 18.83
CA ASP A 107 -5.51 6.14 19.85
C ASP A 107 -6.95 5.68 19.53
N SER A 108 -7.44 4.75 20.33
CA SER A 108 -8.79 4.20 20.25
C SER A 108 -9.30 3.93 21.67
N ASP A 109 -10.56 4.28 21.91
CA ASP A 109 -11.26 3.98 23.16
C ASP A 109 -11.89 2.57 23.13
N ARG A 110 -12.02 1.96 21.92
CA ARG A 110 -12.65 0.67 21.69
C ARG A 110 -11.85 -0.23 20.75
N PRO A 111 -10.55 -0.50 21.04
CA PRO A 111 -9.66 -1.15 20.08
C PRO A 111 -10.14 -2.56 19.66
N LEU A 112 -10.75 -3.33 20.56
CA LEU A 112 -11.26 -4.66 20.22
C LEU A 112 -12.49 -4.59 19.30
N ALA A 113 -13.40 -3.66 19.54
CA ALA A 113 -14.58 -3.47 18.69
C ALA A 113 -14.16 -2.98 17.28
N GLU A 114 -13.18 -2.08 17.21
CA GLU A 114 -12.63 -1.60 15.93
C GLU A 114 -11.85 -2.69 15.21
N ALA A 115 -11.11 -3.54 15.92
CA ALA A 115 -10.45 -4.71 15.35
C ALA A 115 -11.49 -5.69 14.76
N GLY A 116 -12.57 -5.99 15.49
CA GLY A 116 -13.68 -6.81 15.00
C GLY A 116 -14.36 -6.21 13.77
N ALA A 117 -14.64 -4.90 13.79
CA ALA A 117 -15.17 -4.19 12.63
C ALA A 117 -14.17 -4.23 11.45
N GLY A 118 -12.87 -4.13 11.72
CA GLY A 118 -11.82 -4.29 10.74
C GLY A 118 -11.85 -5.66 10.06
N VAL A 119 -11.95 -6.73 10.83
CA VAL A 119 -12.09 -8.11 10.28
C VAL A 119 -13.29 -8.19 9.35
N ALA A 120 -14.47 -7.70 9.77
CA ALA A 120 -15.67 -7.69 8.92
C ALA A 120 -15.46 -6.87 7.64
N LEU A 121 -14.85 -5.69 7.74
CA LEU A 121 -14.52 -4.84 6.58
C LEU A 121 -13.50 -5.50 5.64
N GLY A 122 -12.54 -6.26 6.16
CA GLY A 122 -11.60 -7.03 5.35
C GLY A 122 -12.30 -8.12 4.53
N LEU A 123 -13.26 -8.84 5.13
CA LEU A 123 -14.08 -9.82 4.41
C LEU A 123 -15.00 -9.15 3.37
N ILE A 124 -15.60 -8.01 3.70
CA ILE A 124 -16.39 -7.22 2.75
C ILE A 124 -15.48 -6.73 1.60
N GLY A 125 -14.30 -6.23 1.91
CA GLY A 125 -13.32 -5.79 0.91
C GLY A 125 -12.92 -6.92 -0.03
N TRP A 126 -12.72 -8.11 0.50
CA TRP A 126 -12.40 -9.30 -0.28
C TRP A 126 -13.57 -9.70 -1.20
N THR A 127 -14.80 -9.73 -0.67
CA THR A 127 -16.01 -10.00 -1.46
C THR A 127 -16.18 -8.95 -2.57
N LEU A 128 -16.01 -7.68 -2.22
CA LEU A 128 -16.10 -6.56 -3.18
C LEU A 128 -15.06 -6.71 -4.29
N THR A 129 -13.83 -7.11 -3.96
CA THR A 129 -12.77 -7.38 -4.94
C THR A 129 -13.18 -8.46 -5.93
N ILE A 130 -13.81 -9.54 -5.47
CA ILE A 130 -14.33 -10.58 -6.37
C ILE A 130 -15.44 -10.02 -7.27
N VAL A 131 -16.44 -9.35 -6.69
CA VAL A 131 -17.58 -8.80 -7.45
C VAL A 131 -17.11 -7.83 -8.53
N VAL A 132 -16.24 -6.88 -8.16
CA VAL A 132 -15.70 -5.89 -9.11
C VAL A 132 -14.78 -6.57 -10.13
N GLY A 133 -14.01 -7.57 -9.72
CA GLY A 133 -13.17 -8.38 -10.61
C GLY A 133 -14.01 -9.15 -11.64
N VAL A 134 -15.09 -9.82 -11.23
CA VAL A 134 -16.01 -10.50 -12.17
C VAL A 134 -16.67 -9.50 -13.10
N ALA A 135 -17.15 -8.37 -12.59
CA ALA A 135 -17.75 -7.32 -13.44
C ALA A 135 -16.74 -6.79 -14.47
N ALA A 136 -15.51 -6.50 -14.07
CA ALA A 136 -14.45 -6.08 -14.97
C ALA A 136 -14.13 -7.16 -16.03
N ALA A 137 -14.09 -8.43 -15.63
CA ALA A 137 -13.87 -9.54 -16.56
C ALA A 137 -14.99 -9.66 -17.62
N LEU A 138 -16.24 -9.48 -17.22
CA LEU A 138 -17.38 -9.48 -18.14
C LEU A 138 -17.34 -8.28 -19.12
N ILE A 139 -16.98 -7.10 -18.61
CA ILE A 139 -16.80 -5.89 -19.43
C ILE A 139 -15.68 -6.12 -20.45
N PHE A 140 -14.52 -6.59 -20.03
CA PHE A 140 -13.40 -6.85 -20.94
C PHE A 140 -13.75 -7.89 -21.99
N HIS A 141 -14.46 -8.94 -21.60
CA HIS A 141 -14.95 -9.95 -22.54
C HIS A 141 -15.92 -9.35 -23.58
N ALA A 142 -16.83 -8.47 -23.16
CA ALA A 142 -17.77 -7.79 -24.05
C ALA A 142 -17.08 -6.87 -25.08
N PHE A 143 -15.88 -6.36 -24.77
CA PHE A 143 -15.06 -5.56 -25.68
C PHE A 143 -13.98 -6.37 -26.41
N GLU A 144 -14.07 -7.70 -26.38
CA GLU A 144 -13.08 -8.62 -26.99
C GLU A 144 -11.65 -8.38 -26.48
N TYR A 145 -11.52 -7.76 -25.32
CA TYR A 145 -10.24 -7.55 -24.65
C TYR A 145 -10.01 -8.69 -23.66
N ASP A 146 -9.03 -9.53 -23.95
CA ASP A 146 -8.61 -10.59 -23.02
C ASP A 146 -7.39 -10.11 -22.21
N PRO A 147 -7.59 -9.56 -21.00
CA PRO A 147 -6.47 -9.25 -20.14
C PRO A 147 -5.83 -10.58 -19.74
N HIS A 148 -4.51 -10.67 -19.81
CA HIS A 148 -3.78 -11.80 -19.26
C HIS A 148 -4.18 -12.01 -17.80
N ARG A 149 -5.02 -13.01 -17.53
CA ARG A 149 -5.53 -13.33 -16.17
C ARG A 149 -4.53 -14.22 -15.43
N THR A 150 -3.28 -13.83 -15.41
CA THR A 150 -2.25 -14.57 -14.73
C THR A 150 -2.10 -14.08 -13.29
N VAL A 151 -1.81 -15.00 -12.38
CA VAL A 151 -1.38 -14.60 -11.04
C VAL A 151 -0.02 -13.93 -11.18
N PRO A 152 0.16 -12.67 -10.70
CA PRO A 152 1.46 -12.03 -10.77
C PRO A 152 2.54 -12.92 -10.18
N PRO A 153 3.71 -13.10 -10.84
CA PRO A 153 4.73 -14.04 -10.40
C PRO A 153 5.14 -13.87 -8.93
N LEU A 154 5.26 -12.64 -8.48
CA LEU A 154 5.57 -12.34 -7.08
C LEU A 154 4.46 -12.83 -6.13
N VAL A 155 3.20 -12.62 -6.50
CA VAL A 155 2.04 -13.05 -5.67
C VAL A 155 1.98 -14.57 -5.58
N GLY A 156 2.18 -15.27 -6.70
CA GLY A 156 2.25 -16.73 -6.73
C GLY A 156 3.41 -17.27 -5.89
N TRP A 157 4.58 -16.64 -5.99
CA TRP A 157 5.75 -16.99 -5.20
C TRP A 157 5.50 -16.77 -3.70
N LEU A 158 4.86 -15.67 -3.28
CA LEU A 158 4.50 -15.41 -1.89
C LEU A 158 3.49 -16.46 -1.38
N ALA A 159 2.48 -16.80 -2.16
CA ALA A 159 1.49 -17.81 -1.80
C ALA A 159 2.08 -19.22 -1.64
N SER A 160 3.19 -19.52 -2.30
CA SER A 160 3.92 -20.79 -2.17
C SER A 160 4.81 -20.87 -0.92
N ARG A 161 5.00 -19.79 -0.17
CA ARG A 161 5.86 -19.79 1.02
C ARG A 161 5.23 -20.53 2.19
N PRO A 162 6.05 -21.06 3.15
CA PRO A 162 5.55 -21.65 4.39
C PRO A 162 4.60 -20.72 5.13
N ALA A 163 3.61 -21.28 5.84
CA ALA A 163 2.58 -20.51 6.54
C ALA A 163 3.14 -19.44 7.49
N ALA A 164 4.23 -19.75 8.21
CA ALA A 164 4.88 -18.79 9.11
C ALA A 164 5.43 -17.57 8.34
N GLN A 165 6.00 -17.77 7.15
CA GLN A 165 6.52 -16.68 6.32
C GLN A 165 5.38 -15.81 5.79
N ARG A 166 4.28 -16.43 5.33
CA ARG A 166 3.07 -15.70 4.90
C ARG A 166 2.45 -14.90 6.05
N GLY A 167 2.36 -15.51 7.25
CA GLY A 167 1.87 -14.82 8.45
C GLY A 167 2.73 -13.62 8.84
N LEU A 168 4.05 -13.75 8.78
CA LEU A 168 4.97 -12.66 9.05
C LEU A 168 4.81 -11.53 8.02
N LEU A 169 4.65 -11.88 6.74
CA LEU A 169 4.41 -10.90 5.67
C LEU A 169 3.11 -10.12 5.93
N VAL A 170 1.99 -10.82 6.17
CA VAL A 170 0.70 -10.19 6.46
C VAL A 170 0.83 -9.25 7.66
N LEU A 171 1.45 -9.71 8.76
CA LEU A 171 1.61 -8.90 9.97
C LEU A 171 2.39 -7.61 9.71
N LEU A 172 3.51 -7.68 8.99
CA LEU A 172 4.35 -6.52 8.72
C LEU A 172 3.73 -5.59 7.67
N ALA A 173 3.15 -6.16 6.59
CA ALA A 173 2.51 -5.37 5.55
C ALA A 173 1.30 -4.60 6.13
N MET A 174 0.32 -5.29 6.73
CA MET A 174 -0.87 -4.65 7.28
C MET A 174 -0.55 -3.56 8.29
N THR A 175 0.52 -3.73 9.08
CA THR A 175 0.85 -2.77 10.13
C THR A 175 1.59 -1.55 9.58
N LEU A 176 2.69 -1.76 8.86
CA LEU A 176 3.56 -0.67 8.41
C LEU A 176 2.94 0.11 7.25
N GLU A 177 2.22 -0.55 6.37
CA GLU A 177 1.52 0.12 5.27
C GLU A 177 0.36 0.97 5.79
N GLU A 178 -0.44 0.48 6.74
CA GLU A 178 -1.51 1.28 7.32
C GLU A 178 -0.97 2.46 8.14
N PHE A 179 0.14 2.29 8.86
CA PHE A 179 0.81 3.42 9.51
C PHE A 179 1.28 4.47 8.51
N HIS A 180 1.83 4.05 7.37
CA HIS A 180 2.32 4.97 6.34
C HIS A 180 1.18 5.59 5.54
N PHE A 181 0.32 4.76 4.92
CA PHE A 181 -0.70 5.25 3.99
C PHE A 181 -1.90 5.88 4.71
N ARG A 182 -2.33 5.34 5.87
CA ARG A 182 -3.51 5.86 6.58
C ARG A 182 -3.11 6.85 7.67
N SER A 183 -2.31 6.42 8.64
CA SER A 183 -1.97 7.29 9.77
C SER A 183 -1.08 8.46 9.38
N PHE A 184 -0.18 8.27 8.44
CA PHE A 184 0.72 9.34 8.00
C PHE A 184 0.16 10.11 6.79
N LEU A 185 0.02 9.47 5.63
CA LEU A 185 -0.35 10.17 4.38
C LEU A 185 -1.80 10.61 4.37
N GLN A 186 -2.77 9.73 4.69
CA GLN A 186 -4.19 10.08 4.61
C GLN A 186 -4.59 11.20 5.59
N ARG A 187 -3.99 11.25 6.78
CA ARG A 187 -4.21 12.35 7.74
C ARG A 187 -3.73 13.70 7.21
N ARG A 188 -2.70 13.72 6.37
CA ARG A 188 -2.06 14.94 5.88
C ARG A 188 -2.51 15.35 4.50
N LEU A 189 -2.68 14.39 3.60
CA LEU A 189 -3.01 14.63 2.19
C LEU A 189 -4.48 14.37 1.87
N GLY A 190 -5.21 13.65 2.74
CA GLY A 190 -6.56 13.19 2.49
C GLY A 190 -6.63 11.78 1.89
N ALA A 191 -7.84 11.22 1.83
CA ALA A 191 -8.08 9.83 1.44
C ALA A 191 -7.70 9.55 -0.03
N VAL A 192 -8.08 10.43 -0.95
CA VAL A 192 -7.85 10.21 -2.39
C VAL A 192 -6.36 10.21 -2.76
N PRO A 193 -5.55 11.23 -2.40
CA PRO A 193 -4.12 11.19 -2.70
C PRO A 193 -3.40 10.02 -2.05
N ALA A 194 -3.73 9.69 -0.80
CA ALA A 194 -3.12 8.55 -0.11
C ALA A 194 -3.46 7.21 -0.77
N SER A 195 -4.69 7.05 -1.27
CA SER A 195 -5.12 5.86 -2.01
C SER A 195 -4.43 5.74 -3.37
N ILE A 196 -4.26 6.85 -4.09
CA ILE A 196 -3.50 6.87 -5.35
C ILE A 196 -2.04 6.46 -5.10
N LEU A 197 -1.40 6.99 -4.06
CA LEU A 197 -0.03 6.61 -3.69
C LEU A 197 0.08 5.13 -3.30
N PHE A 198 -0.93 4.58 -2.62
CA PHE A 198 -1.02 3.16 -2.31
C PHE A 198 -1.10 2.32 -3.59
N LEU A 199 -1.96 2.70 -4.55
CA LEU A 199 -2.06 2.02 -5.85
C LEU A 199 -0.74 2.06 -6.62
N LEU A 200 -0.09 3.23 -6.68
CA LEU A 200 1.21 3.38 -7.34
C LEU A 200 2.30 2.53 -6.69
N ALA A 201 2.28 2.36 -5.37
CA ALA A 201 3.21 1.48 -4.66
C ALA A 201 3.10 0.01 -5.10
N HIS A 202 1.94 -0.39 -5.62
CA HIS A 202 1.68 -1.73 -6.12
C HIS A 202 1.79 -1.84 -7.65
N ALA A 203 2.20 -0.77 -8.36
CA ALA A 203 2.34 -0.77 -9.82
C ALA A 203 3.35 -1.82 -10.35
N GLY A 204 4.31 -2.20 -9.52
CA GLY A 204 5.29 -3.24 -9.85
C GLY A 204 4.73 -4.66 -10.01
N TYR A 205 3.47 -4.92 -9.64
CA TYR A 205 2.85 -6.24 -9.87
C TYR A 205 2.53 -6.50 -11.36
N GLY A 206 2.38 -5.46 -12.17
CA GLY A 206 2.34 -5.55 -13.62
C GLY A 206 1.03 -6.01 -14.26
N GLU A 207 0.06 -6.40 -13.47
CA GLU A 207 -1.20 -6.94 -13.95
C GLU A 207 -2.32 -5.90 -13.81
N PRO A 208 -2.81 -5.30 -14.91
CA PRO A 208 -3.87 -4.28 -14.85
C PRO A 208 -5.13 -4.75 -14.13
N PHE A 209 -5.49 -6.01 -14.30
CA PHE A 209 -6.65 -6.62 -13.65
C PHE A 209 -6.51 -6.66 -12.11
N PHE A 210 -5.28 -6.81 -11.62
CA PHE A 210 -4.97 -6.76 -10.18
C PHE A 210 -5.32 -5.40 -9.56
N PHE A 211 -5.16 -4.31 -10.31
CA PHE A 211 -5.49 -2.96 -9.83
C PHE A 211 -6.98 -2.75 -9.57
N VAL A 212 -7.85 -3.49 -10.25
CA VAL A 212 -9.30 -3.42 -10.02
C VAL A 212 -9.62 -3.88 -8.59
N GLY A 213 -9.07 -5.03 -8.19
CA GLY A 213 -9.21 -5.53 -6.82
C GLY A 213 -8.53 -4.64 -5.79
N LEU A 214 -7.33 -4.15 -6.11
CA LEU A 214 -6.57 -3.26 -5.25
C LEU A 214 -7.30 -1.92 -5.01
N LEU A 215 -8.00 -1.38 -6.01
CA LEU A 215 -8.84 -0.19 -5.87
C LEU A 215 -10.00 -0.44 -4.91
N ALA A 216 -10.63 -1.61 -4.98
CA ALA A 216 -11.72 -1.97 -4.09
C ALA A 216 -11.24 -2.00 -2.62
N ILE A 217 -10.17 -2.75 -2.33
CA ILE A 217 -9.68 -2.85 -0.95
C ILE A 217 -9.11 -1.53 -0.44
N THR A 218 -8.34 -0.77 -1.24
CA THR A 218 -7.81 0.51 -0.77
C THR A 218 -8.91 1.51 -0.43
N THR A 219 -10.05 1.45 -1.13
CA THR A 219 -11.25 2.26 -0.82
C THR A 219 -11.83 1.86 0.55
N VAL A 220 -11.98 0.57 0.81
CA VAL A 220 -12.46 0.07 2.11
C VAL A 220 -11.55 0.53 3.24
N LEU A 221 -10.23 0.39 3.10
CA LEU A 221 -9.23 0.81 4.09
C LEU A 221 -9.28 2.32 4.34
N ALA A 222 -9.39 3.12 3.27
CA ALA A 222 -9.48 4.57 3.38
C ALA A 222 -10.75 5.03 4.10
N VAL A 223 -11.89 4.37 3.84
CA VAL A 223 -13.17 4.63 4.51
C VAL A 223 -13.14 4.17 5.96
N ALA A 224 -12.57 3.00 6.26
CA ALA A 224 -12.40 2.50 7.62
C ALA A 224 -11.63 3.52 8.47
N PHE A 225 -10.47 3.95 8.00
CA PHE A 225 -9.67 4.97 8.68
C PHE A 225 -10.41 6.32 8.82
N LYS A 226 -11.09 6.77 7.76
CA LYS A 226 -11.84 8.05 7.80
C LYS A 226 -12.96 8.02 8.84
N ARG A 227 -13.64 6.87 9.01
CA ARG A 227 -14.78 6.73 9.95
C ARG A 227 -14.32 6.61 11.40
N THR A 228 -13.23 5.90 11.66
CA THR A 228 -12.72 5.66 13.02
C THR A 228 -11.75 6.74 13.49
N GLY A 229 -11.09 7.44 12.57
CA GLY A 229 -10.04 8.42 12.90
C GLY A 229 -8.73 7.78 13.37
N ASN A 230 -8.65 6.44 13.41
CA ASN A 230 -7.48 5.68 13.84
C ASN A 230 -7.19 4.48 12.90
N ALA A 231 -6.02 3.87 13.06
CA ALA A 231 -5.56 2.81 12.17
C ALA A 231 -6.04 1.40 12.56
N VAL A 232 -6.65 1.21 13.72
CA VAL A 232 -6.96 -0.14 14.23
C VAL A 232 -7.86 -0.90 13.25
N ALA A 233 -8.99 -0.31 12.86
CA ALA A 233 -9.91 -0.96 11.94
C ALA A 233 -9.28 -1.21 10.56
N SER A 234 -8.49 -0.27 10.03
CA SER A 234 -7.84 -0.46 8.71
C SER A 234 -6.73 -1.50 8.76
N ILE A 235 -5.94 -1.58 9.83
CA ILE A 235 -4.93 -2.64 10.03
C ILE A 235 -5.59 -4.02 9.99
N PHE A 236 -6.64 -4.23 10.78
CA PHE A 236 -7.33 -5.52 10.81
C PHE A 236 -8.07 -5.83 9.52
N ALA A 237 -8.61 -4.82 8.83
CA ALA A 237 -9.23 -5.01 7.52
C ALA A 237 -8.18 -5.44 6.47
N HIS A 238 -7.03 -4.79 6.42
CA HIS A 238 -5.92 -5.13 5.53
C HIS A 238 -5.40 -6.55 5.83
N GLY A 239 -5.09 -6.82 7.10
CA GLY A 239 -4.60 -8.13 7.50
C GLY A 239 -5.57 -9.28 7.21
N THR A 240 -6.88 -9.06 7.37
CA THR A 240 -7.90 -10.06 7.03
C THR A 240 -7.96 -10.28 5.52
N PHE A 241 -7.94 -9.22 4.73
CA PHE A 241 -7.92 -9.31 3.27
C PHE A 241 -6.70 -10.10 2.79
N ASP A 242 -5.50 -9.75 3.23
CA ASP A 242 -4.27 -10.44 2.86
C ASP A 242 -4.22 -11.88 3.35
N ALA A 243 -4.73 -12.15 4.55
CA ALA A 243 -4.80 -13.50 5.09
C ALA A 243 -5.70 -14.39 4.23
N VAL A 244 -6.89 -13.93 3.85
CA VAL A 244 -7.78 -14.67 2.95
C VAL A 244 -7.10 -14.92 1.60
N GLN A 245 -6.43 -13.91 1.04
CA GLN A 245 -5.70 -14.05 -0.23
C GLN A 245 -4.57 -15.07 -0.13
N LEU A 246 -3.67 -14.93 0.83
CA LEU A 246 -2.45 -15.72 0.90
C LEU A 246 -2.63 -17.11 1.52
N PHE A 247 -3.62 -17.32 2.38
CA PHE A 247 -3.79 -18.60 3.05
C PHE A 247 -4.91 -19.46 2.45
N ILE A 248 -5.89 -18.86 1.78
CA ILE A 248 -7.08 -19.58 1.28
C ILE A 248 -7.13 -19.51 -0.25
N PHE A 249 -7.32 -18.30 -0.81
CA PHE A 249 -7.67 -18.13 -2.21
C PHE A 249 -6.53 -18.50 -3.16
N LEU A 250 -5.35 -17.89 -3.02
CA LEU A 250 -4.22 -18.13 -3.93
C LEU A 250 -3.70 -19.57 -3.87
N PRO A 251 -3.53 -20.21 -2.70
CA PRO A 251 -3.13 -21.62 -2.68
C PRO A 251 -4.16 -22.53 -3.35
N ALA A 252 -5.47 -22.26 -3.22
CA ALA A 252 -6.51 -23.02 -3.90
C ALA A 252 -6.46 -22.81 -5.41
N ALA A 253 -6.33 -21.56 -5.87
CA ALA A 253 -6.22 -21.23 -7.29
C ALA A 253 -4.99 -21.87 -7.94
N LEU A 254 -3.83 -21.82 -7.28
CA LEU A 254 -2.59 -22.43 -7.79
C LEU A 254 -2.71 -23.95 -7.91
N LYS A 255 -3.42 -24.63 -6.99
CA LYS A 255 -3.67 -26.08 -7.08
C LYS A 255 -4.58 -26.43 -8.27
N LEU A 256 -5.60 -25.63 -8.53
CA LEU A 256 -6.50 -25.83 -9.67
C LEU A 256 -5.75 -25.70 -11.01
N ILE A 257 -4.90 -24.68 -11.13
CA ILE A 257 -4.09 -24.46 -12.33
C ILE A 257 -3.05 -25.59 -12.53
N ALA A 258 -2.45 -26.09 -11.45
CA ALA A 258 -1.44 -27.17 -11.54
C ALA A 258 -2.05 -28.55 -11.82
N GLY A 259 -3.33 -28.76 -11.55
CA GLY A 259 -4.05 -30.02 -11.81
C GLY A 259 -4.82 -30.05 -13.13
N SER A 260 -4.86 -28.95 -13.88
CA SER A 260 -5.41 -28.84 -15.24
C SER A 260 -4.33 -29.01 -16.31
#